data_75457ac58008c5e5dbb0cf96b475992c
#
_entry.id   75457ac58008c5e5dbb0cf96b475992c
#
_cell.length_a   1.000
_cell.length_b   1.000
_cell.length_c   1.000
_cell.angle_alpha   90.00
_cell.angle_beta   90.00
_cell.angle_gamma   90.00
#
_symmetry.space_group_name_H-M   'P 1'
#
loop_
_entity.id
_entity.type
_entity.pdbx_description
1 polymer ?
#
loop_
_entity_poly.entity_id
_entity_poly.type
_entity_poly.pdbx_seq_one_letter_code
_entity_poly.pdbx_strand_id
1 'polypeptide(L)'
;VNQYIDKTFRRKSTFFEGAAAVHCEMAQPVCSNLRTMLAKTAKNIDVKTHIEGTYVCMEGPQFSTRAESLLHRAWGGDLIGMTGMPEAKLAREAQMCYAMVALVSDYDCWKPHEYGKDKKTLLKEILGNLAAATDNCLKLLKAVLAGSETLACDECSCRHSLDLAVWTDKSHISAAKMKKLNVLFE
;
A
#
# COMPACT_ATOMS: atom_id res chain seq x y z
N VAL A 1 5.96 2.70 -3.79
CA VAL A 1 5.67 1.26 -3.70
C VAL A 1 4.95 0.83 -4.97
N ASN A 2 5.37 -0.29 -5.56
CA ASN A 2 4.73 -0.87 -6.75
C ASN A 2 4.38 -2.35 -6.58
N GLN A 3 4.93 -3.03 -5.56
CA GLN A 3 4.66 -4.42 -5.24
C GLN A 3 4.51 -4.64 -3.74
N TYR A 4 3.81 -5.71 -3.37
CA TYR A 4 3.62 -6.11 -1.98
C TYR A 4 3.94 -7.59 -1.77
N ILE A 5 4.50 -7.89 -0.60
CA ILE A 5 4.54 -9.22 0.00
C ILE A 5 3.69 -9.14 1.28
N ASP A 6 2.51 -9.75 1.24
CA ASP A 6 1.57 -9.70 2.35
C ASP A 6 1.79 -10.85 3.33
N LYS A 7 2.20 -10.52 4.55
CA LYS A 7 2.36 -11.46 5.67
C LYS A 7 1.33 -11.21 6.77
N THR A 8 0.26 -10.49 6.48
CA THR A 8 -0.84 -10.30 7.43
C THR A 8 -1.76 -11.53 7.46
N PHE A 9 -2.32 -11.86 8.63
CA PHE A 9 -3.12 -13.09 8.81
C PHE A 9 -4.32 -12.94 9.75
N ARG A 10 -4.50 -11.77 10.38
CA ARG A 10 -5.62 -11.48 11.29
C ARG A 10 -6.59 -10.44 10.75
N ARG A 11 -6.27 -9.84 9.62
CA ARG A 11 -7.02 -8.72 9.05
C ARG A 11 -8.06 -9.25 8.06
N LYS A 12 -9.23 -8.65 8.04
CA LYS A 12 -10.21 -8.90 6.97
C LYS A 12 -9.66 -8.32 5.67
N SER A 13 -9.55 -9.16 4.65
CA SER A 13 -8.90 -8.82 3.37
C SER A 13 -9.85 -8.84 2.17
N THR A 14 -11.17 -8.93 2.42
CA THR A 14 -12.20 -8.90 1.38
C THR A 14 -13.51 -8.34 1.93
N PHE A 15 -14.27 -7.63 1.10
CA PHE A 15 -15.65 -7.23 1.36
C PHE A 15 -16.64 -8.36 1.13
N PHE A 16 -16.25 -9.40 0.39
CA PHE A 16 -17.14 -10.45 -0.11
C PHE A 16 -17.21 -11.68 0.80
N GLU A 17 -16.59 -11.64 1.98
CA GLU A 17 -16.55 -12.78 2.90
C GLU A 17 -17.94 -13.38 3.16
N GLY A 18 -18.09 -14.68 2.86
CA GLY A 18 -19.35 -15.41 3.01
C GLY A 18 -20.50 -14.92 2.12
N ALA A 19 -20.24 -14.06 1.15
CA ALA A 19 -21.24 -13.54 0.22
C ALA A 19 -21.03 -14.03 -1.21
N ALA A 20 -19.82 -13.90 -1.74
CA ALA A 20 -19.48 -14.28 -3.10
C ALA A 20 -18.01 -14.68 -3.19
N ALA A 21 -17.69 -15.54 -4.16
CA ALA A 21 -16.32 -15.80 -4.56
C ALA A 21 -15.87 -14.72 -5.54
N VAL A 22 -14.90 -13.91 -5.12
CA VAL A 22 -14.35 -12.82 -5.91
C VAL A 22 -12.82 -12.94 -5.93
N HIS A 23 -12.24 -12.98 -7.11
CA HIS A 23 -10.80 -13.14 -7.32
C HIS A 23 -10.26 -12.03 -8.19
N CYS A 24 -10.01 -10.87 -7.58
CA CYS A 24 -9.39 -9.74 -8.24
C CYS A 24 -7.94 -10.03 -8.62
N GLU A 25 -7.56 -9.58 -9.80
CA GLU A 25 -6.18 -9.63 -10.27
C GLU A 25 -5.30 -8.69 -9.42
N MET A 26 -4.14 -9.18 -8.94
CA MET A 26 -3.23 -8.47 -8.03
C MET A 26 -1.77 -8.47 -8.51
N ALA A 27 -1.45 -8.88 -9.75
CA ALA A 27 -0.07 -8.80 -10.26
C ALA A 27 0.41 -7.34 -10.37
N GLN A 28 -0.53 -6.41 -10.60
CA GLN A 28 -0.29 -4.97 -10.55
C GLN A 28 -1.13 -4.35 -9.41
N PRO A 29 -0.68 -4.44 -8.14
CA PRO A 29 -1.50 -4.11 -6.98
C PRO A 29 -1.75 -2.62 -6.79
N VAL A 30 -1.01 -1.77 -7.48
CA VAL A 30 -1.14 -0.30 -7.40
C VAL A 30 -1.54 0.28 -8.75
N CYS A 31 -2.26 1.40 -8.71
CA CYS A 31 -2.62 2.15 -9.90
C CYS A 31 -1.38 2.80 -10.53
N SER A 32 -1.04 2.40 -11.75
CA SER A 32 0.11 2.93 -12.48
C SER A 32 -0.03 4.43 -12.79
N ASN A 33 -1.24 4.88 -13.11
CA ASN A 33 -1.51 6.30 -13.40
C ASN A 33 -1.27 7.16 -12.16
N LEU A 34 -1.84 6.76 -11.01
CA LEU A 34 -1.66 7.48 -9.75
C LEU A 34 -0.19 7.48 -9.29
N ARG A 35 0.50 6.34 -9.41
CA ARG A 35 1.93 6.21 -9.10
C ARG A 35 2.79 7.12 -9.98
N THR A 36 2.52 7.15 -11.28
CA THR A 36 3.25 8.00 -12.24
C THR A 36 3.03 9.48 -11.94
N MET A 37 1.80 9.87 -11.61
CA MET A 37 1.46 11.24 -11.22
C MET A 37 2.21 11.65 -9.94
N LEU A 38 2.20 10.81 -8.90
CA LEU A 38 2.95 11.05 -7.66
C LEU A 38 4.44 11.24 -7.93
N ALA A 39 5.05 10.37 -8.75
CA ALA A 39 6.46 10.45 -9.10
C ALA A 39 6.81 11.73 -9.87
N LYS A 40 5.99 12.10 -10.85
CA LYS A 40 6.15 13.34 -11.64
C LYS A 40 6.01 14.56 -10.75
N THR A 41 5.01 14.61 -9.89
CA THR A 41 4.80 15.73 -8.96
C THR A 41 5.95 15.87 -7.98
N ALA A 42 6.44 14.76 -7.41
CA ALA A 42 7.58 14.77 -6.50
C ALA A 42 8.84 15.36 -7.16
N LYS A 43 9.10 15.00 -8.41
CA LYS A 43 10.21 15.57 -9.19
C LYS A 43 10.04 17.08 -9.39
N ASN A 44 8.83 17.56 -9.68
CA ASN A 44 8.55 18.96 -9.94
C ASN A 44 8.73 19.86 -8.69
N ILE A 45 8.56 19.30 -7.50
CA ILE A 45 8.72 20.02 -6.22
C ILE A 45 10.04 19.69 -5.51
N ASP A 46 10.97 19.06 -6.20
CA ASP A 46 12.30 18.65 -5.69
C ASP A 46 12.23 17.82 -4.41
N VAL A 47 11.29 16.90 -4.32
CA VAL A 47 11.20 15.91 -3.23
C VAL A 47 11.84 14.60 -3.69
N LYS A 48 12.93 14.21 -3.03
CA LYS A 48 13.62 12.93 -3.30
C LYS A 48 12.68 11.76 -3.04
N THR A 49 12.40 11.00 -4.09
CA THR A 49 11.52 9.83 -4.03
C THR A 49 12.10 8.65 -4.80
N HIS A 50 11.80 7.44 -4.34
CA HIS A 50 12.00 6.19 -5.08
C HIS A 50 10.64 5.81 -5.70
N ILE A 51 10.62 5.59 -7.01
CA ILE A 51 9.38 5.33 -7.75
C ILE A 51 8.94 3.87 -7.72
N GLU A 52 9.83 2.97 -7.32
CA GLU A 52 9.58 1.53 -7.22
C GLU A 52 10.09 1.00 -5.88
N GLY A 53 9.51 -0.09 -5.45
CA GLY A 53 9.92 -0.81 -4.26
C GLY A 53 8.84 -1.80 -3.81
N THR A 54 9.29 -3.02 -3.47
CA THR A 54 8.45 -4.06 -2.90
C THR A 54 8.29 -3.84 -1.40
N TYR A 55 7.05 -3.67 -0.97
CA TYR A 55 6.71 -3.47 0.44
C TYR A 55 6.29 -4.77 1.08
N VAL A 56 7.03 -5.20 2.10
CA VAL A 56 6.63 -6.33 2.96
C VAL A 56 5.70 -5.81 4.04
N CYS A 57 4.46 -6.30 4.06
CA CYS A 57 3.51 -5.95 5.09
C CYS A 57 3.47 -7.03 6.16
N MET A 58 4.04 -6.75 7.32
CA MET A 58 3.99 -7.64 8.48
C MET A 58 2.75 -7.38 9.34
N GLU A 59 2.32 -8.39 10.10
CA GLU A 59 1.13 -8.25 10.96
C GLU A 59 1.33 -7.26 12.11
N GLY A 60 2.48 -7.32 12.78
CA GLY A 60 2.72 -6.62 14.04
C GLY A 60 1.98 -7.28 15.23
N PRO A 61 1.95 -6.66 16.43
CA PRO A 61 2.58 -5.38 16.77
C PRO A 61 4.10 -5.45 16.99
N GLN A 62 4.69 -6.65 17.08
CA GLN A 62 6.14 -6.84 17.22
C GLN A 62 6.83 -6.54 15.88
N PHE A 63 8.06 -6.03 15.97
CA PHE A 63 8.95 -5.93 14.81
C PHE A 63 9.53 -7.28 14.42
N SER A 64 10.12 -7.34 13.22
CA SER A 64 10.79 -8.53 12.72
C SER A 64 11.95 -8.96 13.63
N THR A 65 12.13 -10.26 13.77
CA THR A 65 13.42 -10.82 14.18
C THR A 65 14.46 -10.57 13.09
N ARG A 66 15.75 -10.64 13.44
CA ARG A 66 16.83 -10.50 12.44
C ARG A 66 16.75 -11.57 11.34
N ALA A 67 16.34 -12.79 11.68
CA ALA A 67 16.16 -13.85 10.70
C ALA A 67 15.03 -13.55 9.71
N GLU A 68 13.89 -13.04 10.19
CA GLU A 68 12.78 -12.59 9.33
C GLU A 68 13.21 -11.43 8.45
N SER A 69 13.92 -10.45 8.99
CA SER A 69 14.42 -9.31 8.24
C SER A 69 15.36 -9.72 7.09
N LEU A 70 16.27 -10.67 7.34
CA LEU A 70 17.14 -11.25 6.31
C LEU A 70 16.32 -12.03 5.26
N LEU A 71 15.29 -12.76 5.68
CA LEU A 71 14.39 -13.49 4.79
C LEU A 71 13.60 -12.54 3.90
N HIS A 72 13.05 -11.46 4.44
CA HIS A 72 12.33 -10.45 3.67
C HIS A 72 13.19 -9.83 2.58
N ARG A 73 14.46 -9.56 2.88
CA ARG A 73 15.44 -9.10 1.87
C ARG A 73 15.70 -10.15 0.79
N ALA A 74 15.88 -11.42 1.18
CA ALA A 74 16.07 -12.51 0.23
C ALA A 74 14.88 -12.70 -0.72
N TRP A 75 13.67 -12.34 -0.28
CA TRP A 75 12.46 -12.31 -1.10
C TRP A 75 12.35 -11.10 -2.03
N GLY A 76 13.30 -10.19 -2.00
CA GLY A 76 13.28 -8.95 -2.78
C GLY A 76 12.45 -7.84 -2.16
N GLY A 77 12.22 -7.87 -0.84
CA GLY A 77 11.59 -6.78 -0.11
C GLY A 77 12.55 -5.59 0.04
N ASP A 78 12.12 -4.42 -0.40
CA ASP A 78 12.85 -3.15 -0.28
C ASP A 78 12.45 -2.39 0.97
N LEU A 79 11.19 -2.51 1.37
CA LEU A 79 10.56 -1.81 2.47
C LEU A 79 9.83 -2.79 3.38
N ILE A 80 9.70 -2.45 4.65
CA ILE A 80 8.89 -3.19 5.61
C ILE A 80 8.05 -2.25 6.46
N GLY A 81 6.84 -2.68 6.79
CA GLY A 81 5.96 -1.98 7.71
C GLY A 81 4.71 -2.79 8.03
N MET A 82 3.78 -2.18 8.72
CA MET A 82 2.57 -2.84 9.24
C MET A 82 1.28 -2.34 8.57
N THR A 83 1.39 -1.54 7.51
CA THR A 83 0.27 -0.90 6.79
C THR A 83 0.29 -1.27 5.31
N GLY A 84 -0.70 -0.77 4.53
CA GLY A 84 -0.79 -1.05 3.09
C GLY A 84 -1.53 -2.33 2.74
N MET A 85 -1.53 -3.34 3.63
CA MET A 85 -2.37 -4.52 3.52
C MET A 85 -3.29 -4.65 4.74
N PRO A 86 -4.57 -4.90 4.54
CA PRO A 86 -5.26 -5.26 3.30
C PRO A 86 -5.74 -4.08 2.43
N GLU A 87 -5.37 -2.84 2.70
CA GLU A 87 -5.87 -1.66 1.99
C GLU A 87 -5.80 -1.81 0.46
N ALA A 88 -4.65 -2.26 -0.09
CA ALA A 88 -4.49 -2.45 -1.53
C ALA A 88 -5.47 -3.50 -2.09
N LYS A 89 -5.73 -4.58 -1.36
CA LYS A 89 -6.71 -5.62 -1.74
C LYS A 89 -8.12 -5.07 -1.73
N LEU A 90 -8.49 -4.37 -0.65
CA LEU A 90 -9.83 -3.77 -0.51
C LEU A 90 -10.05 -2.65 -1.53
N ALA A 91 -9.06 -1.82 -1.80
CA ALA A 91 -9.14 -0.81 -2.86
C ALA A 91 -9.36 -1.45 -4.24
N ARG A 92 -8.73 -2.60 -4.51
CA ARG A 92 -8.94 -3.36 -5.75
C ARG A 92 -10.37 -3.89 -5.85
N GLU A 93 -10.89 -4.49 -4.79
CA GLU A 93 -12.29 -4.94 -4.73
C GLU A 93 -13.30 -3.79 -4.80
N ALA A 94 -12.92 -2.59 -4.31
CA ALA A 94 -13.75 -1.40 -4.39
C ALA A 94 -13.57 -0.62 -5.72
N GLN A 95 -12.86 -1.19 -6.70
CA GLN A 95 -12.63 -0.57 -8.00
C GLN A 95 -11.98 0.84 -7.91
N MET A 96 -11.13 1.04 -6.90
CA MET A 96 -10.48 2.31 -6.61
C MET A 96 -9.03 2.33 -7.11
N CYS A 97 -8.59 3.49 -7.62
CA CYS A 97 -7.19 3.75 -7.82
C CYS A 97 -6.50 3.87 -6.46
N TYR A 98 -5.51 3.01 -6.21
CA TYR A 98 -4.73 3.00 -4.98
C TYR A 98 -3.25 3.12 -5.26
N ALA A 99 -2.55 3.95 -4.50
CA ALA A 99 -1.09 4.02 -4.47
C ALA A 99 -0.63 4.35 -3.05
N MET A 100 0.53 3.84 -2.67
CA MET A 100 1.11 4.03 -1.35
C MET A 100 2.37 4.89 -1.45
N VAL A 101 2.43 5.93 -0.62
CA VAL A 101 3.66 6.69 -0.35
C VAL A 101 4.21 6.21 0.99
N ALA A 102 5.33 5.49 0.94
CA ALA A 102 5.99 4.98 2.14
C ALA A 102 6.96 6.01 2.72
N LEU A 103 6.85 6.26 4.02
CA LEU A 103 7.74 7.17 4.77
C LEU A 103 8.85 6.32 5.39
N VAL A 104 10.06 6.43 4.86
CA VAL A 104 11.22 5.66 5.34
C VAL A 104 11.89 6.40 6.49
N SER A 105 12.01 5.74 7.64
CA SER A 105 12.58 6.30 8.86
C SER A 105 13.97 5.76 9.18
N ASP A 106 14.20 4.45 8.94
CA ASP A 106 15.41 3.72 9.32
C ASP A 106 15.58 2.43 8.53
N TYR A 107 16.66 1.74 8.81
CA TYR A 107 16.88 0.39 8.32
C TYR A 107 16.32 -0.64 9.30
N ASP A 108 15.69 -1.68 8.78
CA ASP A 108 15.27 -2.83 9.59
C ASP A 108 16.48 -3.56 10.22
N CYS A 109 16.24 -4.40 11.20
CA CYS A 109 17.24 -5.04 12.08
C CYS A 109 18.26 -5.96 11.39
N TRP A 110 18.17 -6.16 10.07
CA TRP A 110 19.23 -6.82 9.30
C TRP A 110 20.53 -5.99 9.29
N LYS A 111 20.43 -4.65 9.34
CA LYS A 111 21.57 -3.76 9.37
C LYS A 111 22.00 -3.59 10.83
N PRO A 112 23.24 -3.98 11.19
CA PRO A 112 23.75 -3.70 12.52
C PRO A 112 23.80 -2.18 12.77
N HIS A 113 23.42 -1.78 13.98
CA HIS A 113 23.64 -0.40 14.39
C HIS A 113 25.13 -0.09 14.46
N GLU A 114 25.49 1.16 14.15
CA GLU A 114 26.87 1.61 14.28
C GLU A 114 27.37 1.44 15.71
N TYR A 115 28.57 0.87 15.84
CA TYR A 115 29.19 0.66 17.13
C TYR A 115 29.34 2.02 17.87
N GLY A 116 28.85 2.10 19.10
CA GLY A 116 28.97 3.30 19.94
C GLY A 116 27.75 4.24 19.97
N LYS A 117 26.77 4.03 19.11
CA LYS A 117 25.49 4.80 19.25
C LYS A 117 24.64 4.21 20.37
N ASP A 118 24.25 5.06 21.33
CA ASP A 118 23.27 4.68 22.34
C ASP A 118 21.85 4.64 21.76
N LYS A 119 20.95 3.92 22.44
CA LYS A 119 19.57 3.74 22.00
C LYS A 119 18.78 5.07 21.89
N LYS A 120 19.12 6.06 22.72
CA LYS A 120 18.45 7.37 22.74
C LYS A 120 18.80 8.20 21.51
N THR A 121 20.09 8.19 21.13
CA THR A 121 20.57 8.84 19.91
C THR A 121 19.96 8.21 18.67
N LEU A 122 19.90 6.87 18.60
CA LEU A 122 19.27 6.17 17.51
C LEU A 122 17.78 6.53 17.38
N LEU A 123 17.03 6.52 18.50
CA LEU A 123 15.61 6.90 18.49
C LEU A 123 15.41 8.34 18.00
N LYS A 124 16.29 9.26 18.41
CA LYS A 124 16.24 10.66 17.95
C LYS A 124 16.46 10.78 16.43
N GLU A 125 17.39 10.01 15.88
CA GLU A 125 17.61 9.96 14.43
C GLU A 125 16.39 9.42 13.67
N ILE A 126 15.80 8.31 14.13
CA ILE A 126 14.60 7.73 13.55
C ILE A 126 13.43 8.73 13.54
N LEU A 127 13.19 9.38 14.68
CA LEU A 127 12.13 10.39 14.78
C LEU A 127 12.41 11.61 13.90
N GLY A 128 13.67 12.03 13.77
CA GLY A 128 14.07 13.11 12.87
C GLY A 128 13.84 12.75 11.39
N ASN A 129 14.21 11.55 10.98
CA ASN A 129 13.97 11.05 9.62
C ASN A 129 12.46 10.95 9.33
N LEU A 130 11.68 10.43 10.28
CA LEU A 130 10.23 10.34 10.14
C LEU A 130 9.58 11.72 9.98
N ALA A 131 9.99 12.71 10.79
CA ALA A 131 9.50 14.07 10.69
C ALA A 131 9.80 14.67 9.30
N ALA A 132 11.05 14.56 8.84
CA ALA A 132 11.44 15.05 7.51
C ALA A 132 10.68 14.35 6.37
N ALA A 133 10.51 13.03 6.45
CA ALA A 133 9.74 12.26 5.47
C ALA A 133 8.26 12.67 5.48
N THR A 134 7.69 12.94 6.67
CA THR A 134 6.30 13.42 6.83
C THR A 134 6.12 14.79 6.17
N ASP A 135 7.02 15.73 6.41
CA ASP A 135 6.96 17.08 5.81
C ASP A 135 7.03 17.00 4.27
N ASN A 136 7.91 16.15 3.74
CA ASN A 136 8.00 15.92 2.30
C ASN A 136 6.74 15.27 1.73
N CYS A 137 6.16 14.31 2.44
CA CYS A 137 4.89 13.68 2.05
C CYS A 137 3.75 14.71 2.02
N LEU A 138 3.64 15.58 3.02
CA LEU A 138 2.62 16.63 3.08
C LEU A 138 2.78 17.63 1.93
N LYS A 139 4.03 18.01 1.58
CA LYS A 139 4.30 18.85 0.40
C LYS A 139 3.84 18.17 -0.87
N LEU A 140 4.16 16.88 -1.04
CA LEU A 140 3.76 16.09 -2.20
C LEU A 140 2.23 16.00 -2.31
N LEU A 141 1.54 15.64 -1.24
CA LEU A 141 0.08 15.51 -1.24
C LEU A 141 -0.61 16.84 -1.55
N LYS A 142 -0.14 17.95 -0.98
CA LYS A 142 -0.65 19.29 -1.29
C LYS A 142 -0.48 19.63 -2.78
N ALA A 143 0.68 19.33 -3.36
CA ALA A 143 0.94 19.59 -4.77
C ALA A 143 0.08 18.72 -5.68
N VAL A 144 -0.12 17.44 -5.35
CA VAL A 144 -1.01 16.52 -6.09
C VAL A 144 -2.46 17.00 -6.03
N LEU A 145 -2.95 17.39 -4.85
CA LEU A 145 -4.34 17.86 -4.68
C LEU A 145 -4.58 19.22 -5.35
N ALA A 146 -3.57 20.08 -5.43
CA ALA A 146 -3.67 21.34 -6.16
C ALA A 146 -3.83 21.12 -7.68
N GLY A 147 -3.36 19.99 -8.22
CA GLY A 147 -3.53 19.55 -9.60
C GLY A 147 -4.73 18.63 -9.82
N SER A 148 -5.77 18.71 -9.02
CA SER A 148 -6.87 17.74 -8.90
C SER A 148 -7.66 17.44 -10.17
N GLU A 149 -7.62 18.30 -11.19
CA GLU A 149 -8.25 18.04 -12.51
C GLU A 149 -7.73 16.76 -13.18
N THR A 150 -6.55 16.26 -12.77
CA THR A 150 -5.91 15.06 -13.33
C THR A 150 -6.11 13.81 -12.49
N LEU A 151 -6.75 13.90 -11.31
CA LEU A 151 -6.98 12.74 -10.41
C LEU A 151 -8.10 11.82 -10.89
N ALA A 152 -9.07 12.36 -11.62
CA ALA A 152 -10.16 11.58 -12.19
C ALA A 152 -9.71 10.94 -13.51
N CYS A 153 -9.49 9.63 -13.50
CA CYS A 153 -9.27 8.82 -14.69
C CYS A 153 -10.41 7.81 -14.80
N ASP A 154 -11.45 8.16 -15.55
CA ASP A 154 -12.63 7.30 -15.70
C ASP A 154 -12.31 6.05 -16.51
N GLU A 155 -11.33 6.09 -17.41
CA GLU A 155 -10.86 4.95 -18.20
C GLU A 155 -9.78 4.11 -17.50
N CYS A 156 -9.53 4.34 -16.21
CA CYS A 156 -8.52 3.56 -15.49
C CYS A 156 -8.96 2.11 -15.29
N SER A 157 -8.11 1.16 -15.66
CA SER A 157 -8.38 -0.29 -15.47
C SER A 157 -8.71 -0.68 -14.03
N CYS A 158 -8.31 0.12 -13.05
CA CYS A 158 -8.70 -0.07 -11.65
C CYS A 158 -10.22 -0.03 -11.44
N ARG A 159 -10.96 0.72 -12.27
CA ARG A 159 -12.43 0.86 -12.19
C ARG A 159 -13.17 -0.35 -12.77
N HIS A 160 -12.45 -1.27 -13.38
CA HIS A 160 -12.95 -2.49 -14.03
C HIS A 160 -12.40 -3.76 -13.36
N SER A 161 -11.91 -3.65 -12.13
CA SER A 161 -11.26 -4.77 -11.45
C SER A 161 -12.21 -5.89 -11.05
N LEU A 162 -13.52 -5.66 -11.09
CA LEU A 162 -14.55 -6.67 -10.81
C LEU A 162 -15.15 -7.32 -12.07
N ASP A 163 -14.93 -6.79 -13.26
CA ASP A 163 -15.61 -7.23 -14.49
C ASP A 163 -15.52 -8.74 -14.73
N LEU A 164 -14.36 -9.34 -14.46
CA LEU A 164 -14.13 -10.79 -14.61
C LEU A 164 -13.76 -11.48 -13.27
N ALA A 165 -13.83 -10.76 -12.16
CA ALA A 165 -13.40 -11.24 -10.85
C ALA A 165 -14.49 -11.95 -10.07
N VAL A 166 -15.76 -11.67 -10.33
CA VAL A 166 -16.92 -12.22 -9.61
C VAL A 166 -17.31 -13.56 -10.22
N TRP A 167 -17.06 -14.64 -9.50
CA TRP A 167 -17.32 -16.02 -9.97
C TRP A 167 -18.65 -16.58 -9.47
N THR A 168 -19.18 -16.03 -8.38
CA THR A 168 -20.52 -16.41 -7.90
C THR A 168 -21.59 -15.75 -8.76
N ASP A 169 -22.55 -16.54 -9.28
CA ASP A 169 -23.72 -15.99 -9.93
C ASP A 169 -24.49 -15.09 -8.96
N LYS A 170 -24.77 -13.86 -9.38
CA LYS A 170 -25.45 -12.86 -8.55
C LYS A 170 -26.80 -13.33 -8.01
N SER A 171 -27.49 -14.23 -8.73
CA SER A 171 -28.76 -14.85 -8.29
C SER A 171 -28.62 -15.71 -7.02
N HIS A 172 -27.40 -16.20 -6.73
CA HIS A 172 -27.09 -16.98 -5.54
C HIS A 172 -26.68 -16.13 -4.33
N ILE A 173 -26.53 -14.81 -4.51
CA ILE A 173 -26.22 -13.88 -3.42
C ILE A 173 -27.54 -13.47 -2.76
N SER A 174 -27.68 -13.69 -1.45
CA SER A 174 -28.91 -13.29 -0.75
C SER A 174 -29.19 -11.79 -0.86
N ALA A 175 -30.45 -11.40 -0.95
CA ALA A 175 -30.88 -10.00 -1.10
C ALA A 175 -30.27 -9.07 -0.01
N ALA A 176 -30.15 -9.55 1.22
CA ALA A 176 -29.54 -8.79 2.32
C ALA A 176 -28.04 -8.53 2.10
N LYS A 177 -27.31 -9.50 1.54
CA LYS A 177 -25.88 -9.34 1.19
C LYS A 177 -25.73 -8.50 -0.06
N MET A 178 -26.56 -8.71 -1.08
CA MET A 178 -26.56 -7.89 -2.28
C MET A 178 -26.77 -6.41 -1.94
N LYS A 179 -27.73 -6.07 -1.08
CA LYS A 179 -27.96 -4.69 -0.64
C LYS A 179 -26.73 -4.04 0.01
N LYS A 180 -25.92 -4.82 0.75
CA LYS A 180 -24.68 -4.32 1.37
C LYS A 180 -23.55 -4.13 0.39
N LEU A 181 -23.49 -4.93 -0.67
CA LEU A 181 -22.42 -4.97 -1.66
C LEU A 181 -22.75 -4.17 -2.93
N ASN A 182 -23.97 -3.63 -3.04
CA ASN A 182 -24.43 -2.98 -4.27
C ASN A 182 -23.47 -1.90 -4.77
N VAL A 183 -22.97 -1.08 -3.86
CA VAL A 183 -21.99 -0.01 -4.17
C VAL A 183 -20.70 -0.52 -4.81
N LEU A 184 -20.36 -1.80 -4.65
CA LEU A 184 -19.18 -2.42 -5.25
C LEU A 184 -19.47 -2.99 -6.64
N PHE A 185 -20.73 -3.18 -7.00
CA PHE A 185 -21.17 -3.76 -8.27
C PHE A 185 -21.73 -2.72 -9.26
N GLU A 186 -21.82 -1.47 -8.84
CA GLU A 186 -22.14 -0.30 -9.66
C GLU A 186 -20.88 0.26 -10.35
#